data_8ac092ff2026bcb239fcdacb885e22ed
#
_entry.id   8ac092ff2026bcb239fcdacb885e22ed
#
_cell.length_a   1.000
_cell.length_b   1.000
_cell.length_c   1.000
_cell.angle_alpha   90.00
_cell.angle_beta   90.00
_cell.angle_gamma   90.00
#
_symmetry.space_group_name_H-M   'P 1'
#
loop_
_entity.id
_entity.type
_entity.pdbx_description
1 polymer ?
#
loop_
_entity_poly.entity_id
_entity_poly.type
_entity_poly.pdbx_seq_one_letter_code
_entity_poly.pdbx_strand_id
1 'polypeptide(L)'
;VAFNKVVRDIISEGQYTRKSELISDIENAMRYLDYSYKEVKNAHRFLNYVINGMRHEIAAEMALNEVEGVQAVYTSSVEGDLAGTDILVEYVRGDEIYVFGFDIKSTKTAARKANNDKDCVDTIWSGFNHKAGDFGYDGDILIPKRRVIRGKISYYKNILEEMAREEGSRHKKK
;
A
#
# COMPACT_ATOMS: atom_id res chain seq x y z
N VAL A 1 14.85 -0.77 -5.84
CA VAL A 1 13.72 -0.42 -6.72
C VAL A 1 13.28 -1.61 -7.57
N ALA A 2 14.16 -2.22 -8.38
CA ALA A 2 13.79 -3.39 -9.21
C ALA A 2 13.31 -4.58 -8.37
N PHE A 3 13.95 -4.84 -7.23
CA PHE A 3 13.57 -5.90 -6.30
C PHE A 3 12.16 -5.69 -5.73
N ASN A 4 11.85 -4.47 -5.27
CA ASN A 4 10.53 -4.14 -4.72
C ASN A 4 9.43 -4.36 -5.76
N LYS A 5 9.67 -3.95 -7.03
CA LYS A 5 8.73 -4.17 -8.12
C LYS A 5 8.47 -5.67 -8.33
N VAL A 6 9.50 -6.49 -8.41
CA VAL A 6 9.37 -7.94 -8.59
C VAL A 6 8.55 -8.57 -7.45
N VAL A 7 8.85 -8.23 -6.20
CA VAL A 7 8.10 -8.75 -5.04
C VAL A 7 6.64 -8.30 -5.08
N ARG A 8 6.36 -7.05 -5.44
CA ARG A 8 5.00 -6.53 -5.60
C ARG A 8 4.22 -7.27 -6.70
N ASP A 9 4.85 -7.47 -7.86
CA ASP A 9 4.24 -8.19 -8.98
C ASP A 9 3.88 -9.63 -8.57
N ILE A 10 4.78 -10.35 -7.91
CA ILE A 10 4.56 -11.70 -7.38
C ILE A 10 3.36 -11.75 -6.42
N ILE A 11 3.26 -10.79 -5.51
CA ILE A 11 2.14 -10.72 -4.55
C ILE A 11 0.83 -10.38 -5.29
N SER A 12 0.85 -9.39 -6.16
CA SER A 12 -0.34 -8.91 -6.88
C SER A 12 -0.90 -9.96 -7.84
N GLU A 13 -0.03 -10.78 -8.46
CA GLU A 13 -0.41 -11.88 -9.34
C GLU A 13 -0.94 -13.10 -8.57
N GLY A 14 -0.88 -13.08 -7.25
CA GLY A 14 -1.38 -14.17 -6.41
C GLY A 14 -0.55 -15.46 -6.47
N GLN A 15 0.73 -15.38 -6.83
CA GLN A 15 1.63 -16.51 -6.88
C GLN A 15 1.86 -17.13 -5.49
N TYR A 16 1.70 -16.32 -4.44
CA TYR A 16 1.76 -16.75 -3.04
C TYR A 16 0.55 -16.23 -2.28
N THR A 17 0.04 -17.07 -1.38
CA THR A 17 -1.05 -16.71 -0.48
C THR A 17 -0.54 -16.32 0.91
N ARG A 18 0.65 -16.77 1.28
CA ARG A 18 1.27 -16.58 2.59
C ARG A 18 2.64 -15.94 2.50
N LYS A 19 2.86 -15.01 3.42
CA LYS A 19 4.15 -14.31 3.56
C LYS A 19 5.29 -15.27 3.94
N SER A 20 5.03 -16.22 4.83
CA SER A 20 6.02 -17.23 5.24
C SER A 20 6.51 -18.10 4.09
N GLU A 21 5.61 -18.48 3.18
CA GLU A 21 5.96 -19.28 1.99
C GLU A 21 6.87 -18.47 1.05
N LEU A 22 6.47 -17.23 0.74
CA LEU A 22 7.27 -16.35 -0.12
C LEU A 22 8.68 -16.10 0.45
N ILE A 23 8.77 -15.80 1.76
CA ILE A 23 10.06 -15.58 2.41
C ILE A 23 10.90 -16.85 2.39
N SER A 24 10.32 -18.01 2.71
CA SER A 24 11.01 -19.29 2.70
C SER A 24 11.60 -19.63 1.33
N ASP A 25 10.86 -19.40 0.26
CA ASP A 25 11.33 -19.68 -1.10
C ASP A 25 12.47 -18.74 -1.52
N ILE A 26 12.39 -17.47 -1.16
CA ILE A 26 13.49 -16.52 -1.39
C ILE A 26 14.74 -16.94 -0.61
N GLU A 27 14.60 -17.32 0.66
CA GLU A 27 15.73 -17.79 1.49
C GLU A 27 16.35 -19.09 0.95
N ASN A 28 15.53 -20.02 0.46
CA ASN A 28 16.00 -21.24 -0.16
C ASN A 28 16.78 -20.97 -1.46
N ALA A 29 16.30 -20.04 -2.29
CA ALA A 29 17.01 -19.58 -3.46
C ALA A 29 18.37 -18.95 -3.11
N MET A 30 18.42 -18.12 -2.06
CA MET A 30 19.68 -17.55 -1.58
C MET A 30 20.66 -18.64 -1.13
N ARG A 31 20.21 -19.64 -0.37
CA ARG A 31 21.05 -20.76 0.04
C ARG A 31 21.57 -21.56 -1.16
N TYR A 32 20.75 -21.78 -2.15
CA TYR A 32 21.15 -22.45 -3.40
C TYR A 32 22.23 -21.65 -4.16
N LEU A 33 22.26 -20.34 -4.03
CA LEU A 33 23.25 -19.42 -4.60
C LEU A 33 24.46 -19.19 -3.67
N ASP A 34 24.67 -20.06 -2.68
CA ASP A 34 25.79 -20.03 -1.73
C ASP A 34 25.92 -18.76 -0.85
N TYR A 35 24.80 -18.04 -0.60
CA TYR A 35 24.80 -16.97 0.39
C TYR A 35 25.05 -17.52 1.79
N SER A 36 25.84 -16.81 2.59
CA SER A 36 26.15 -17.23 3.96
C SER A 36 24.91 -17.19 4.85
N TYR A 37 24.92 -17.95 5.95
CA TYR A 37 23.85 -17.93 6.96
C TYR A 37 23.54 -16.51 7.47
N LYS A 38 24.56 -15.69 7.66
CA LYS A 38 24.41 -14.30 8.14
C LYS A 38 23.66 -13.44 7.11
N GLU A 39 23.96 -13.60 5.82
CA GLU A 39 23.29 -12.87 4.75
C GLU A 39 21.82 -13.28 4.62
N VAL A 40 21.52 -14.59 4.66
CA VAL A 40 20.15 -15.10 4.66
C VAL A 40 19.35 -14.57 5.85
N LYS A 41 19.95 -14.57 7.06
CA LYS A 41 19.29 -14.03 8.26
C LYS A 41 19.04 -12.52 8.18
N ASN A 42 19.93 -11.75 7.59
CA ASN A 42 19.74 -10.32 7.37
C ASN A 42 18.65 -10.08 6.32
N ALA A 43 18.64 -10.86 5.24
CA ALA A 43 17.61 -10.81 4.20
C ALA A 43 16.21 -11.09 4.79
N HIS A 44 16.06 -12.04 5.71
CA HIS A 44 14.80 -12.35 6.38
C HIS A 44 14.15 -11.12 7.04
N ARG A 45 14.94 -10.31 7.77
CA ARG A 45 14.44 -9.09 8.42
C ARG A 45 14.01 -8.05 7.39
N PHE A 46 14.82 -7.86 6.36
CA PHE A 46 14.53 -6.93 5.27
C PHE A 46 13.29 -7.33 4.50
N LEU A 47 13.15 -8.60 4.13
CA LEU A 47 11.97 -9.14 3.44
C LEU A 47 10.70 -8.97 4.24
N ASN A 48 10.73 -9.27 5.54
CA ASN A 48 9.57 -9.03 6.41
C ASN A 48 9.11 -7.57 6.40
N TYR A 49 10.04 -6.64 6.45
CA TYR A 49 9.74 -5.21 6.42
C TYR A 49 9.13 -4.78 5.09
N VAL A 50 9.78 -5.13 3.98
CA VAL A 50 9.35 -4.78 2.61
C VAL A 50 8.00 -5.38 2.28
N ILE A 51 7.80 -6.68 2.53
CA ILE A 51 6.54 -7.37 2.26
C ILE A 51 5.41 -6.82 3.12
N ASN A 52 5.68 -6.45 4.37
CA ASN A 52 4.67 -5.79 5.21
C ASN A 52 4.20 -4.45 4.64
N GLY A 53 5.09 -3.62 4.11
CA GLY A 53 4.72 -2.38 3.43
C GLY A 53 3.86 -2.67 2.20
N MET A 54 4.38 -3.48 1.29
CA MET A 54 3.73 -3.80 0.01
C MET A 54 2.33 -4.38 0.14
N ARG A 55 2.09 -5.30 1.08
CA ARG A 55 0.74 -5.88 1.26
C ARG A 55 -0.29 -4.84 1.71
N HIS A 56 0.13 -3.81 2.47
CA HIS A 56 -0.74 -2.68 2.84
C HIS A 56 -1.04 -1.79 1.65
N GLU A 57 -0.06 -1.51 0.79
CA GLU A 57 -0.23 -0.76 -0.45
C GLU A 57 -1.18 -1.48 -1.41
N ILE A 58 -0.96 -2.78 -1.65
CA ILE A 58 -1.83 -3.60 -2.52
C ILE A 58 -3.25 -3.67 -1.97
N ALA A 59 -3.43 -3.86 -0.66
CA ALA A 59 -4.76 -3.90 -0.04
C ALA A 59 -5.48 -2.53 -0.17
N ALA A 60 -4.75 -1.43 -0.02
CA ALA A 60 -5.26 -0.08 -0.23
C ALA A 60 -5.69 0.14 -1.69
N GLU A 61 -4.87 -0.25 -2.66
CA GLU A 61 -5.18 -0.19 -4.08
C GLU A 61 -6.46 -0.98 -4.42
N MET A 62 -6.58 -2.20 -3.89
CA MET A 62 -7.77 -3.03 -4.10
C MET A 62 -9.04 -2.38 -3.52
N ALA A 63 -8.96 -1.80 -2.33
CA ALA A 63 -10.10 -1.12 -1.72
C ALA A 63 -10.48 0.17 -2.47
N LEU A 64 -9.50 0.97 -2.89
CA LEU A 64 -9.71 2.19 -3.67
C LEU A 64 -10.38 1.91 -5.01
N ASN A 65 -10.00 0.83 -5.69
CA ASN A 65 -10.63 0.42 -6.96
C ASN A 65 -12.13 0.08 -6.80
N GLU A 66 -12.59 -0.25 -5.60
CA GLU A 66 -14.02 -0.52 -5.32
C GLU A 66 -14.79 0.72 -4.84
N VAL A 67 -14.14 1.88 -4.68
CA VAL A 67 -14.81 3.14 -4.27
C VAL A 67 -15.54 3.75 -5.46
N GLU A 68 -16.82 4.07 -5.25
CA GLU A 68 -17.63 4.80 -6.23
C GLU A 68 -17.00 6.18 -6.55
N GLY A 69 -16.87 6.49 -7.83
CA GLY A 69 -16.21 7.71 -8.32
C GLY A 69 -14.72 7.54 -8.60
N VAL A 70 -14.07 6.49 -8.14
CA VAL A 70 -12.70 6.16 -8.55
C VAL A 70 -12.72 5.60 -9.98
N GLN A 71 -12.01 6.29 -10.89
CA GLN A 71 -11.89 5.89 -12.30
C GLN A 71 -10.68 4.99 -12.52
N ALA A 72 -9.59 5.27 -11.83
CA ALA A 72 -8.35 4.52 -11.93
C ALA A 72 -7.50 4.65 -10.67
N VAL A 73 -6.76 3.61 -10.37
CA VAL A 73 -5.72 3.57 -9.35
C VAL A 73 -4.44 3.07 -10.01
N TYR A 74 -3.36 3.85 -9.88
CA TYR A 74 -2.07 3.54 -10.46
C TYR A 74 -1.03 3.34 -9.36
N THR A 75 -0.17 2.36 -9.52
CA THR A 75 1.08 2.31 -8.76
C THR A 75 1.98 3.42 -9.24
N SER A 76 2.65 4.07 -8.30
CA SER A 76 3.61 5.12 -8.60
C SER A 76 4.74 4.60 -9.52
N SER A 77 5.25 5.49 -10.38
CA SER A 77 6.49 5.25 -11.10
C SER A 77 7.68 5.21 -10.13
N VAL A 78 8.84 4.75 -10.62
CA VAL A 78 10.09 4.78 -9.84
C VAL A 78 10.41 6.20 -9.31
N GLU A 79 10.15 7.23 -10.12
CA GLU A 79 10.36 8.63 -9.74
C GLU A 79 9.34 9.09 -8.69
N GLY A 80 8.09 8.68 -8.80
CA GLY A 80 7.05 8.94 -7.81
C GLY A 80 7.34 8.24 -6.48
N ASP A 81 7.82 7.00 -6.53
CA ASP A 81 8.25 6.21 -5.37
C ASP A 81 9.40 6.91 -4.61
N LEU A 82 10.38 7.44 -5.36
CA LEU A 82 11.47 8.25 -4.80
C LEU A 82 10.97 9.57 -4.20
N ALA A 83 9.88 10.14 -4.72
CA ALA A 83 9.22 11.32 -4.16
C ALA A 83 8.28 10.99 -2.98
N GLY A 84 8.12 9.70 -2.64
CA GLY A 84 7.30 9.20 -1.53
C GLY A 84 5.82 9.05 -1.85
N THR A 85 5.46 8.91 -3.12
CA THR A 85 4.10 8.58 -3.56
C THR A 85 4.03 7.09 -3.90
N ASP A 86 3.20 6.32 -3.20
CA ASP A 86 3.01 4.89 -3.45
C ASP A 86 1.94 4.65 -4.52
N ILE A 87 0.83 5.37 -4.47
CA ILE A 87 -0.29 5.23 -5.39
C ILE A 87 -0.85 6.60 -5.83
N LEU A 88 -1.37 6.62 -7.07
CA LEU A 88 -2.14 7.73 -7.63
C LEU A 88 -3.58 7.29 -7.87
N VAL A 89 -4.54 8.15 -7.53
CA VAL A 89 -5.98 7.87 -7.65
C VAL A 89 -6.64 8.96 -8.48
N GLU A 90 -7.32 8.58 -9.54
CA GLU A 90 -8.24 9.46 -10.28
C GLU A 90 -9.65 9.31 -9.69
N TYR A 91 -10.19 10.40 -9.15
CA TYR A 91 -11.48 10.44 -8.49
C TYR A 91 -12.41 11.47 -9.11
N VAL A 92 -13.61 11.06 -9.47
CA VAL A 92 -14.65 11.92 -10.05
C VAL A 92 -15.67 12.29 -8.98
N ARG A 93 -15.95 13.58 -8.85
CA ARG A 93 -16.99 14.13 -7.99
C ARG A 93 -17.77 15.20 -8.74
N GLY A 94 -19.03 14.90 -9.08
CA GLY A 94 -19.81 15.74 -10.00
C GLY A 94 -19.16 15.76 -11.38
N ASP A 95 -18.90 16.95 -11.91
CA ASP A 95 -18.28 17.15 -13.24
C ASP A 95 -16.74 17.35 -13.14
N GLU A 96 -16.17 17.23 -11.95
CA GLU A 96 -14.75 17.47 -11.70
C GLU A 96 -13.98 16.17 -11.53
N ILE A 97 -12.77 16.14 -12.09
CA ILE A 97 -11.81 15.03 -11.95
C ILE A 97 -10.67 15.51 -11.06
N TYR A 98 -10.38 14.72 -10.02
CA TYR A 98 -9.27 14.96 -9.10
C TYR A 98 -8.23 13.87 -9.26
N VAL A 99 -6.96 14.23 -9.11
CA VAL A 99 -5.85 13.28 -9.04
C VAL A 99 -5.16 13.45 -7.70
N PHE A 100 -5.21 12.41 -6.87
CA PHE A 100 -4.60 12.39 -5.55
C PHE A 100 -3.44 11.42 -5.49
N GLY A 101 -2.32 11.85 -4.89
CA GLY A 101 -1.18 10.99 -4.58
C GLY A 101 -1.16 10.63 -3.10
N PHE A 102 -0.95 9.35 -2.79
CA PHE A 102 -0.87 8.85 -1.42
C PHE A 102 0.44 8.13 -1.14
N ASP A 103 0.98 8.39 0.04
CA ASP A 103 1.98 7.57 0.72
C ASP A 103 1.24 6.67 1.74
N ILE A 104 1.31 5.37 1.58
CA ILE A 104 0.56 4.40 2.37
C ILE A 104 1.40 3.85 3.52
N LYS A 105 0.91 4.00 4.75
CA LYS A 105 1.56 3.46 5.94
C LYS A 105 0.77 2.31 6.56
N SER A 106 1.49 1.35 7.08
CA SER A 106 0.93 0.16 7.73
C SER A 106 0.28 0.46 9.09
N THR A 107 0.61 1.59 9.72
CA THR A 107 0.07 1.98 11.03
C THR A 107 -0.36 3.45 11.06
N LYS A 108 -1.34 3.78 11.92
CA LYS A 108 -1.78 5.16 12.17
C LYS A 108 -0.64 6.02 12.72
N THR A 109 0.19 5.48 13.58
CA THR A 109 1.32 6.19 14.17
C THR A 109 2.36 6.57 13.12
N ALA A 110 2.69 5.65 12.21
CA ALA A 110 3.60 5.92 11.10
C ALA A 110 3.04 6.99 10.16
N ALA A 111 1.73 6.93 9.83
CA ALA A 111 1.08 7.95 9.02
C ALA A 111 1.11 9.34 9.67
N ARG A 112 0.79 9.45 10.95
CA ARG A 112 0.84 10.73 11.68
C ARG A 112 2.25 11.31 11.71
N LYS A 113 3.26 10.48 11.98
CA LYS A 113 4.66 10.92 12.01
C LYS A 113 5.12 11.45 10.65
N ALA A 114 4.76 10.75 9.58
CA ALA A 114 5.14 11.14 8.23
C ALA A 114 4.47 12.45 7.77
N ASN A 115 3.20 12.69 8.12
CA ASN A 115 2.50 13.94 7.78
C ASN A 115 3.09 15.18 8.45
N ASN A 116 3.77 15.04 9.58
CA ASN A 116 4.44 16.16 10.25
C ASN A 116 5.70 16.63 9.51
N ASP A 117 6.25 15.81 8.62
CA ASP A 117 7.56 16.02 8.00
C ASP A 117 7.49 16.32 6.48
N LYS A 118 6.29 16.42 5.87
CA LYS A 118 6.14 16.49 4.40
C LYS A 118 5.32 17.66 3.89
N ASP A 119 5.86 18.31 2.85
CA ASP A 119 5.22 19.45 2.18
C ASP A 119 4.32 19.09 0.97
N CYS A 120 4.32 17.86 0.44
CA CYS A 120 3.80 17.61 -0.91
C CYS A 120 2.94 16.36 -1.13
N VAL A 121 2.88 15.39 -0.23
CA VAL A 121 2.13 14.13 -0.44
C VAL A 121 1.31 13.79 0.80
N ASP A 122 0.03 13.46 0.57
CA ASP A 122 -0.84 13.01 1.65
C ASP A 122 -0.46 11.60 2.11
N THR A 123 0.00 11.50 3.34
CA THR A 123 0.32 10.21 3.96
C THR A 123 -0.88 9.71 4.74
N ILE A 124 -1.37 8.54 4.38
CA ILE A 124 -2.53 7.91 5.03
C ILE A 124 -2.18 6.53 5.60
N TRP A 125 -2.90 6.17 6.67
CA TRP A 125 -2.91 4.79 7.11
C TRP A 125 -3.71 3.95 6.11
N SER A 126 -3.23 2.73 5.80
CA SER A 126 -3.89 1.83 4.84
C SER A 126 -5.32 1.42 5.22
N GLY A 127 -5.76 1.67 6.45
CA GLY A 127 -7.05 1.20 6.95
C GLY A 127 -7.06 -0.27 7.38
N PHE A 128 -6.02 -1.04 7.06
CA PHE A 128 -5.91 -2.45 7.41
C PHE A 128 -5.10 -2.65 8.69
N ASN A 129 -5.57 -3.53 9.58
CA ASN A 129 -4.96 -3.76 10.88
C ASN A 129 -4.59 -5.23 11.05
N HIS A 130 -3.30 -5.49 11.21
CA HIS A 130 -2.78 -6.82 11.48
C HIS A 130 -3.38 -7.44 12.77
N LYS A 131 -3.46 -6.65 13.85
CA LYS A 131 -4.01 -7.12 15.14
C LYS A 131 -5.51 -7.42 15.10
N ALA A 132 -6.24 -6.82 14.17
CA ALA A 132 -7.65 -7.11 13.94
C ALA A 132 -7.89 -8.33 13.06
N GLY A 133 -6.83 -8.99 12.60
CA GLY A 133 -6.91 -10.18 11.75
C GLY A 133 -7.22 -9.87 10.28
N ASP A 134 -7.05 -8.63 9.83
CA ASP A 134 -7.31 -8.27 8.42
C ASP A 134 -6.41 -9.06 7.44
N PHE A 135 -5.19 -9.42 7.88
CA PHE A 135 -4.25 -10.29 7.16
C PHE A 135 -4.20 -11.73 7.73
N GLY A 136 -5.32 -12.24 8.22
CA GLY A 136 -5.42 -13.53 8.90
C GLY A 136 -5.06 -13.45 10.38
N TYR A 137 -5.40 -14.52 11.12
CA TYR A 137 -5.22 -14.58 12.58
C TYR A 137 -3.75 -14.41 13.00
N ASP A 138 -2.84 -14.98 12.23
CA ASP A 138 -1.38 -14.94 12.43
C ASP A 138 -0.69 -13.79 11.65
N GLY A 139 -1.45 -13.01 10.86
CA GLY A 139 -0.93 -11.95 10.02
C GLY A 139 -0.08 -12.42 8.83
N ASP A 140 -0.20 -13.69 8.46
CA ASP A 140 0.62 -14.31 7.42
C ASP A 140 0.03 -14.18 6.00
N ILE A 141 -1.25 -13.81 5.89
CA ILE A 141 -1.92 -13.65 4.59
C ILE A 141 -1.40 -12.39 3.89
N LEU A 142 -1.00 -12.53 2.64
CA LEU A 142 -0.47 -11.43 1.83
C LEU A 142 -1.57 -10.47 1.36
N ILE A 143 -2.69 -10.99 0.89
CA ILE A 143 -3.84 -10.20 0.39
C ILE A 143 -5.05 -10.49 1.28
N PRO A 144 -5.70 -9.46 1.86
CA PRO A 144 -6.90 -9.65 2.66
C PRO A 144 -8.04 -10.30 1.87
N LYS A 145 -8.91 -11.02 2.56
CA LYS A 145 -10.14 -11.55 1.95
C LYS A 145 -11.00 -10.42 1.42
N ARG A 146 -11.72 -10.67 0.32
CA ARG A 146 -12.58 -9.68 -0.35
C ARG A 146 -13.56 -8.99 0.62
N ARG A 147 -14.14 -9.69 1.58
CA ARG A 147 -15.02 -9.11 2.61
C ARG A 147 -14.33 -8.05 3.47
N VAL A 148 -13.04 -8.26 3.79
CA VAL A 148 -12.24 -7.32 4.59
C VAL A 148 -11.95 -6.07 3.76
N ILE A 149 -11.57 -6.24 2.49
CA ILE A 149 -11.35 -5.15 1.54
C ILE A 149 -12.61 -4.30 1.40
N ARG A 150 -13.77 -4.93 1.17
CA ARG A 150 -15.07 -4.23 1.09
C ARG A 150 -15.41 -3.45 2.34
N GLY A 151 -15.05 -3.95 3.52
CA GLY A 151 -15.23 -3.26 4.79
C GLY A 151 -14.42 -1.96 4.93
N LYS A 152 -13.47 -1.69 4.02
CA LYS A 152 -12.64 -0.47 4.02
C LYS A 152 -13.08 0.57 2.98
N ILE A 153 -14.04 0.26 2.13
CA ILE A 153 -14.49 1.18 1.06
C ILE A 153 -14.96 2.52 1.64
N SER A 154 -15.77 2.51 2.70
CA SER A 154 -16.26 3.74 3.34
C SER A 154 -15.13 4.60 3.90
N TYR A 155 -14.07 3.98 4.43
CA TYR A 155 -12.89 4.68 4.93
C TYR A 155 -12.21 5.47 3.81
N TYR A 156 -11.97 4.84 2.66
CA TYR A 156 -11.35 5.50 1.51
C TYR A 156 -12.27 6.52 0.85
N LYS A 157 -13.57 6.21 0.74
CA LYS A 157 -14.55 7.17 0.24
C LYS A 157 -14.53 8.47 1.05
N ASN A 158 -14.52 8.39 2.37
CA ASN A 158 -14.46 9.56 3.24
C ASN A 158 -13.19 10.39 3.03
N ILE A 159 -12.02 9.74 2.87
CA ILE A 159 -10.75 10.44 2.58
C ILE A 159 -10.85 11.20 1.25
N LEU A 160 -11.27 10.56 0.18
CA LEU A 160 -11.38 11.18 -1.15
C LEU A 160 -12.39 12.34 -1.17
N GLU A 161 -13.54 12.17 -0.52
CA GLU A 161 -14.56 13.20 -0.38
C GLU A 161 -14.05 14.44 0.38
N GLU A 162 -13.28 14.23 1.45
CA GLU A 162 -12.70 15.32 2.23
C GLU A 162 -11.65 16.07 1.42
N MET A 163 -10.74 15.37 0.77
CA MET A 163 -9.71 15.95 -0.10
C MET A 163 -10.32 16.74 -1.26
N ALA A 164 -11.35 16.20 -1.92
CA ALA A 164 -12.02 16.88 -3.02
C ALA A 164 -12.73 18.17 -2.54
N ARG A 165 -13.29 18.17 -1.31
CA ARG A 165 -13.86 19.39 -0.70
C ARG A 165 -12.81 20.44 -0.41
N GLU A 166 -11.65 20.06 0.09
CA GLU A 166 -10.55 20.97 0.39
C GLU A 166 -10.00 21.61 -0.89
N GLU A 167 -9.78 20.83 -1.97
CA GLU A 167 -9.36 21.35 -3.27
C GLU A 167 -10.40 22.32 -3.86
N GLY A 168 -11.69 21.95 -3.88
CA GLY A 168 -12.77 22.81 -4.34
C GLY A 168 -12.87 24.14 -3.55
N SER A 169 -12.50 24.14 -2.28
CA SER A 169 -12.46 25.36 -1.44
C SER A 169 -11.27 26.26 -1.79
N ARG A 170 -10.13 25.72 -2.17
CA ARG A 170 -8.95 26.49 -2.61
C ARG A 170 -9.19 27.20 -3.94
N HIS A 171 -9.89 26.55 -4.88
CA HIS A 171 -10.21 27.14 -6.18
C HIS A 171 -11.23 28.28 -6.10
N LYS A 172 -12.11 28.31 -5.09
CA LYS A 172 -13.10 29.40 -4.89
C LYS A 172 -12.52 30.65 -4.22
N LYS A 173 -11.30 30.60 -3.71
CA LYS A 173 -10.63 31.75 -3.05
C LYS A 173 -9.65 32.49 -3.94
N LYS A 174 -9.53 32.09 -5.20
CA LYS A 174 -8.78 32.80 -6.28
C LYS A 174 -9.76 33.51 -7.21
#